data_d748e2b45882ca2fd9ccfedcbe9e88ab
#
_entry.id   d748e2b45882ca2fd9ccfedcbe9e88ab
#
_cell.length_a   1.000
_cell.length_b   1.000
_cell.length_c   1.000
_cell.angle_alpha   90.00
_cell.angle_beta   90.00
_cell.angle_gamma   90.00
#
_symmetry.space_group_name_H-M   'P 1'
#
loop_
_entity.id
_entity.type
_entity.pdbx_description
1 polymer ?
#
loop_
_entity_poly.entity_id
_entity_poly.type
_entity_poly.pdbx_seq_one_letter_code
_entity_poly.pdbx_strand_id
1 'polypeptide(L)'
;MYTIAKGVETMKVNITARNTGIKDSFRARVEKKLAKFDKFFGDSAQAQVTVIHSGDHEAVEVTIKSEGLFFRAERTADEREDALEAVIDSLFRQIVKNKSKLEKRMKAAAFTPDFVEEMYEPDEYKVVKTKRFPVKPMEVEEAILQMNMLDHTFFVFRNAESGEINVVYKRHDGNYALIEPEEE
;
A
#
# COMPACT_ATOMS: atom_id res chain seq x y z
N MET A 1 -21.50 5.21 40.96
CA MET A 1 -20.73 4.16 40.27
C MET A 1 -20.75 4.53 38.78
N TYR A 2 -19.77 5.32 38.35
CA TYR A 2 -19.71 5.81 36.96
C TYR A 2 -19.05 4.77 36.10
N THR A 3 -19.79 4.18 35.17
CA THR A 3 -19.28 3.30 34.13
C THR A 3 -18.52 4.17 33.15
N ILE A 4 -17.19 4.07 33.14
CA ILE A 4 -16.34 4.66 32.13
C ILE A 4 -16.61 3.90 30.83
N ALA A 5 -17.25 4.55 29.87
CA ALA A 5 -17.35 4.04 28.50
C ALA A 5 -15.92 3.80 28.00
N LYS A 6 -15.57 2.55 27.69
CA LYS A 6 -14.34 2.21 26.94
C LYS A 6 -14.35 3.04 25.67
N GLY A 7 -13.49 4.06 25.59
CA GLY A 7 -13.26 4.78 24.34
C GLY A 7 -12.85 3.75 23.28
N VAL A 8 -13.58 3.70 22.19
CA VAL A 8 -13.18 2.93 21.01
C VAL A 8 -11.92 3.61 20.49
N GLU A 9 -10.76 3.05 20.79
CA GLU A 9 -9.50 3.54 20.25
C GLU A 9 -9.52 3.25 18.75
N THR A 10 -9.52 4.32 17.97
CA THR A 10 -9.60 4.28 16.50
C THR A 10 -8.21 4.50 15.89
N MET A 11 -8.00 3.95 14.71
CA MET A 11 -6.78 4.15 13.92
C MET A 11 -6.45 5.64 13.76
N LYS A 12 -5.19 6.00 13.96
CA LYS A 12 -4.72 7.38 13.73
C LYS A 12 -4.66 7.68 12.25
N VAL A 13 -5.43 8.67 11.78
CA VAL A 13 -5.49 9.07 10.38
C VAL A 13 -4.80 10.41 10.19
N ASN A 14 -3.79 10.44 9.31
CA ASN A 14 -3.14 11.67 8.87
C ASN A 14 -3.47 11.91 7.39
N ILE A 15 -3.91 13.13 7.04
CA ILE A 15 -4.33 13.47 5.68
C ILE A 15 -3.49 14.64 5.18
N THR A 16 -2.82 14.43 4.05
CA THR A 16 -2.01 15.44 3.37
C THR A 16 -2.53 15.67 1.95
N ALA A 17 -2.24 16.82 1.38
CA ALA A 17 -2.58 17.16 0.00
C ALA A 17 -1.39 17.76 -0.72
N ARG A 18 -1.31 17.48 -2.03
CA ARG A 18 -0.35 18.08 -2.96
C ARG A 18 -1.12 18.74 -4.09
N ASN A 19 -0.79 19.99 -4.36
CA ASN A 19 -1.43 20.84 -5.40
C ASN A 19 -2.95 21.03 -5.23
N THR A 20 -3.50 20.78 -4.02
CA THR A 20 -4.93 20.95 -3.74
C THR A 20 -5.14 21.16 -2.23
N GLY A 21 -6.35 21.59 -1.84
CA GLY A 21 -6.77 21.70 -0.44
C GLY A 21 -7.64 20.52 0.00
N ILE A 22 -7.71 20.29 1.30
CA ILE A 22 -8.59 19.28 1.90
C ILE A 22 -9.77 20.01 2.57
N LYS A 23 -10.98 19.72 2.10
CA LYS A 23 -12.22 20.20 2.73
C LYS A 23 -12.56 19.31 3.92
N ASP A 24 -13.20 19.87 4.95
CA ASP A 24 -13.60 19.14 6.16
C ASP A 24 -14.58 17.99 5.83
N SER A 25 -15.45 18.18 4.84
CA SER A 25 -16.35 17.12 4.35
C SER A 25 -15.61 15.90 3.83
N PHE A 26 -14.52 16.12 3.07
CA PHE A 26 -13.69 15.03 2.57
C PHE A 26 -12.92 14.36 3.71
N ARG A 27 -12.37 15.15 4.67
CA ARG A 27 -11.72 14.62 5.87
C ARG A 27 -12.65 13.68 6.64
N ALA A 28 -13.87 14.11 6.94
CA ALA A 28 -14.86 13.29 7.64
C ALA A 28 -15.22 12.02 6.85
N ARG A 29 -15.28 12.10 5.51
CA ARG A 29 -15.51 10.92 4.66
C ARG A 29 -14.36 9.93 4.74
N VAL A 30 -13.10 10.38 4.67
CA VAL A 30 -11.91 9.54 4.82
C VAL A 30 -11.91 8.80 6.15
N GLU A 31 -12.10 9.54 7.27
CA GLU A 31 -12.14 8.97 8.61
C GLU A 31 -13.25 7.91 8.74
N LYS A 32 -14.46 8.21 8.27
CA LYS A 32 -15.59 7.27 8.25
C LYS A 32 -15.29 6.01 7.44
N LYS A 33 -14.61 6.13 6.29
CA LYS A 33 -14.29 4.98 5.44
C LYS A 33 -13.18 4.14 6.02
N LEU A 34 -12.16 4.76 6.61
CA LEU A 34 -11.05 4.07 7.25
C LEU A 34 -11.43 3.39 8.57
N ALA A 35 -12.42 3.92 9.31
CA ALA A 35 -12.94 3.28 10.52
C ALA A 35 -13.43 1.84 10.29
N LYS A 36 -13.78 1.46 9.05
CA LYS A 36 -14.10 0.06 8.71
C LYS A 36 -12.94 -0.90 8.92
N PHE A 37 -11.72 -0.39 8.92
CA PHE A 37 -10.51 -1.18 9.09
C PHE A 37 -10.08 -1.33 10.57
N ASP A 38 -10.65 -0.55 11.50
CA ASP A 38 -10.31 -0.62 12.93
C ASP A 38 -10.49 -2.04 13.48
N LYS A 39 -11.49 -2.77 13.01
CA LYS A 39 -11.73 -4.17 13.37
C LYS A 39 -10.63 -5.14 12.93
N PHE A 40 -9.79 -4.76 11.95
CA PHE A 40 -8.70 -5.60 11.45
C PHE A 40 -7.37 -5.29 12.12
N PHE A 41 -7.14 -4.04 12.51
CA PHE A 41 -5.83 -3.56 12.92
C PHE A 41 -5.73 -3.09 14.36
N GLY A 42 -6.87 -2.86 15.02
CA GLY A 42 -6.89 -2.28 16.38
C GLY A 42 -6.35 -0.84 16.42
N ASP A 43 -5.97 -0.41 17.62
CA ASP A 43 -5.56 0.94 17.97
C ASP A 43 -4.12 1.30 17.61
N SER A 44 -3.27 0.31 17.37
CA SER A 44 -1.85 0.50 17.00
C SER A 44 -1.65 0.95 15.55
N ALA A 45 -2.71 0.90 14.73
CA ALA A 45 -2.62 1.22 13.32
C ALA A 45 -2.57 2.73 13.05
N GLN A 46 -1.83 3.08 12.01
CA GLN A 46 -1.72 4.44 11.50
C GLN A 46 -2.03 4.46 10.01
N ALA A 47 -2.90 5.36 9.58
CA ALA A 47 -3.20 5.58 8.18
C ALA A 47 -2.66 6.93 7.72
N GLN A 48 -1.88 6.91 6.66
CA GLN A 48 -1.46 8.09 5.92
C GLN A 48 -2.27 8.15 4.63
N VAL A 49 -2.98 9.26 4.42
CA VAL A 49 -3.75 9.53 3.20
C VAL A 49 -3.11 10.71 2.48
N THR A 50 -2.81 10.55 1.19
CA THR A 50 -2.28 11.63 0.35
C THR A 50 -3.24 11.85 -0.81
N VAL A 51 -3.71 13.09 -0.98
CA VAL A 51 -4.50 13.52 -2.12
C VAL A 51 -3.61 14.34 -3.05
N ILE A 52 -3.59 14.00 -4.32
CA ILE A 52 -2.75 14.65 -5.32
C ILE A 52 -3.64 15.11 -6.47
N HIS A 53 -3.63 16.41 -6.75
CA HIS A 53 -4.27 16.96 -7.94
C HIS A 53 -3.24 17.05 -9.08
N SER A 54 -3.56 16.46 -10.23
CA SER A 54 -2.69 16.44 -11.39
C SER A 54 -3.51 16.58 -12.69
N GLY A 55 -3.46 17.75 -13.28
CA GLY A 55 -4.26 18.07 -14.48
C GLY A 55 -5.77 17.99 -14.17
N ASP A 56 -6.50 17.17 -14.91
CA ASP A 56 -7.95 17.00 -14.77
C ASP A 56 -8.32 15.82 -13.83
N HIS A 57 -7.35 15.24 -13.13
CA HIS A 57 -7.56 14.05 -12.29
C HIS A 57 -7.13 14.28 -10.85
N GLU A 58 -7.77 13.55 -9.96
CA GLU A 58 -7.46 13.47 -8.54
C GLU A 58 -6.95 12.07 -8.20
N ALA A 59 -5.74 11.97 -7.67
CA ALA A 59 -5.21 10.70 -7.16
C ALA A 59 -5.34 10.68 -5.64
N VAL A 60 -5.77 9.54 -5.10
CA VAL A 60 -5.80 9.28 -3.66
C VAL A 60 -4.93 8.06 -3.38
N GLU A 61 -3.95 8.26 -2.51
CA GLU A 61 -3.10 7.21 -1.97
C GLU A 61 -3.44 7.01 -0.49
N VAL A 62 -3.57 5.76 -0.07
CA VAL A 62 -3.72 5.40 1.34
C VAL A 62 -2.70 4.34 1.70
N THR A 63 -1.92 4.60 2.75
CA THR A 63 -0.99 3.65 3.35
C THR A 63 -1.42 3.41 4.80
N ILE A 64 -1.70 2.16 5.15
CA ILE A 64 -1.98 1.73 6.53
C ILE A 64 -0.76 0.96 7.03
N LYS A 65 -0.22 1.38 8.17
CA LYS A 65 0.86 0.70 8.88
C LYS A 65 0.32 0.10 10.17
N SER A 66 0.52 -1.20 10.38
CA SER A 66 0.15 -1.90 11.61
C SER A 66 1.13 -3.04 11.87
N GLU A 67 1.73 -3.09 13.07
CA GLU A 67 2.65 -4.17 13.52
C GLU A 67 3.75 -4.53 12.51
N GLY A 68 4.35 -3.52 11.87
CA GLY A 68 5.42 -3.71 10.87
C GLY A 68 4.91 -4.18 9.49
N LEU A 69 3.59 -4.27 9.29
CA LEU A 69 2.99 -4.53 7.99
C LEU A 69 2.51 -3.22 7.36
N PHE A 70 2.62 -3.16 6.02
CA PHE A 70 2.17 -2.03 5.22
C PHE A 70 1.14 -2.49 4.21
N PHE A 71 0.01 -1.77 4.17
CA PHE A 71 -1.04 -1.93 3.16
C PHE A 71 -1.13 -0.62 2.40
N ARG A 72 -0.90 -0.65 1.12
CA ARG A 72 -0.93 0.55 0.27
C ARG A 72 -1.82 0.33 -0.94
N ALA A 73 -2.64 1.33 -1.24
CA ALA A 73 -3.35 1.43 -2.49
C ALA A 73 -3.35 2.88 -2.98
N GLU A 74 -3.31 3.05 -4.28
CA GLU A 74 -3.39 4.33 -4.98
C GLU A 74 -4.37 4.18 -6.15
N ARG A 75 -5.26 5.15 -6.34
CA ARG A 75 -6.20 5.22 -7.47
C ARG A 75 -6.36 6.65 -7.92
N THR A 76 -6.59 6.78 -9.20
CA THR A 76 -6.87 8.07 -9.86
C THR A 76 -8.27 8.02 -10.45
N ALA A 77 -9.02 9.11 -10.31
CA ALA A 77 -10.34 9.31 -10.90
C ALA A 77 -10.52 10.81 -11.20
N ASP A 78 -11.63 11.16 -11.84
CA ASP A 78 -11.97 12.56 -12.11
C ASP A 78 -12.33 13.29 -10.80
N GLU A 79 -12.98 12.58 -9.86
CA GLU A 79 -13.35 13.08 -8.54
C GLU A 79 -12.57 12.32 -7.45
N ARG A 80 -12.06 13.06 -6.43
CA ARG A 80 -11.31 12.47 -5.32
C ARG A 80 -12.14 11.50 -4.48
N GLU A 81 -13.45 11.68 -4.44
CA GLU A 81 -14.39 10.82 -3.75
C GLU A 81 -14.43 9.43 -4.39
N ASP A 82 -14.43 9.35 -5.71
CA ASP A 82 -14.43 8.10 -6.47
C ASP A 82 -13.05 7.40 -6.35
N ALA A 83 -11.98 8.19 -6.43
CA ALA A 83 -10.63 7.67 -6.17
C ALA A 83 -10.53 7.07 -4.76
N LEU A 84 -11.08 7.74 -3.73
CA LEU A 84 -11.11 7.23 -2.36
C LEU A 84 -11.88 5.91 -2.25
N GLU A 85 -13.08 5.80 -2.84
CA GLU A 85 -13.86 4.56 -2.80
C GLU A 85 -13.07 3.40 -3.43
N ALA A 86 -12.47 3.62 -4.60
CA ALA A 86 -11.67 2.62 -5.28
C ALA A 86 -10.42 2.20 -4.49
N VAL A 87 -9.79 3.12 -3.76
CA VAL A 87 -8.67 2.83 -2.84
C VAL A 87 -9.14 1.95 -1.67
N ILE A 88 -10.26 2.31 -1.03
CA ILE A 88 -10.82 1.56 0.09
C ILE A 88 -11.15 0.12 -0.32
N ASP A 89 -11.78 -0.06 -1.48
CA ASP A 89 -12.10 -1.39 -2.03
C ASP A 89 -10.84 -2.20 -2.36
N SER A 90 -9.81 -1.54 -2.85
CA SER A 90 -8.53 -2.19 -3.13
C SER A 90 -7.84 -2.67 -1.84
N LEU A 91 -7.79 -1.81 -0.81
CA LEU A 91 -7.24 -2.16 0.50
C LEU A 91 -8.03 -3.31 1.14
N PHE A 92 -9.36 -3.25 1.07
CA PHE A 92 -10.20 -4.32 1.62
C PHE A 92 -9.89 -5.66 0.96
N ARG A 93 -9.80 -5.71 -0.36
CA ARG A 93 -9.41 -6.93 -1.10
C ARG A 93 -8.02 -7.44 -0.71
N GLN A 94 -7.03 -6.55 -0.54
CA GLN A 94 -5.68 -6.93 -0.09
C GLN A 94 -5.70 -7.56 1.31
N ILE A 95 -6.46 -6.97 2.25
CA ILE A 95 -6.56 -7.46 3.63
C ILE A 95 -7.24 -8.82 3.65
N VAL A 96 -8.38 -8.96 2.96
CA VAL A 96 -9.13 -10.22 2.89
C VAL A 96 -8.30 -11.33 2.26
N LYS A 97 -7.65 -11.06 1.11
CA LYS A 97 -6.78 -12.04 0.43
C LYS A 97 -5.61 -12.52 1.30
N ASN A 98 -5.14 -11.69 2.23
CA ASN A 98 -4.02 -12.02 3.10
C ASN A 98 -4.43 -12.37 4.54
N LYS A 99 -5.73 -12.52 4.81
CA LYS A 99 -6.28 -12.74 6.15
C LYS A 99 -5.54 -13.81 6.95
N SER A 100 -5.38 -15.01 6.41
CA SER A 100 -4.74 -16.13 7.12
C SER A 100 -3.27 -15.87 7.47
N LYS A 101 -2.56 -15.06 6.69
CA LYS A 101 -1.17 -14.66 6.95
C LYS A 101 -1.10 -13.52 7.97
N LEU A 102 -2.07 -12.62 7.93
CA LEU A 102 -2.23 -11.54 8.90
C LEU A 102 -2.55 -12.11 10.29
N GLU A 103 -3.47 -13.06 10.40
CA GLU A 103 -3.83 -13.71 11.68
C GLU A 103 -2.65 -14.42 12.35
N LYS A 104 -1.73 -15.00 11.56
CA LYS A 104 -0.50 -15.61 12.09
C LYS A 104 0.49 -14.58 12.63
N ARG A 105 0.48 -13.37 12.11
CA ARG A 105 1.39 -12.28 12.50
C ARG A 105 0.79 -11.36 13.56
N MET A 106 -0.46 -11.02 13.42
CA MET A 106 -1.22 -10.20 14.36
C MET A 106 -1.84 -11.17 15.38
N LYS A 107 -1.35 -11.17 16.61
CA LYS A 107 -1.86 -12.01 17.70
C LYS A 107 -3.39 -11.99 17.71
N ALA A 108 -3.99 -13.15 17.62
CA ALA A 108 -5.38 -13.57 17.43
C ALA A 108 -6.56 -12.71 17.96
N ALA A 109 -6.35 -11.56 18.56
CA ALA A 109 -7.40 -10.77 19.25
C ALA A 109 -8.25 -9.88 18.32
N ALA A 110 -7.85 -9.69 17.05
CA ALA A 110 -8.46 -8.67 16.18
C ALA A 110 -9.40 -9.22 15.07
N PHE A 111 -9.39 -10.52 14.80
CA PHE A 111 -10.20 -11.09 13.73
C PHE A 111 -11.38 -11.89 14.29
N THR A 112 -12.58 -11.33 14.20
CA THR A 112 -13.81 -12.10 14.41
C THR A 112 -14.17 -12.85 13.12
N PRO A 113 -14.51 -14.16 13.18
CA PRO A 113 -14.74 -15.02 12.01
C PRO A 113 -15.89 -14.60 11.10
N ASP A 114 -16.90 -13.93 11.63
CA ASP A 114 -18.23 -13.83 11.02
C ASP A 114 -18.35 -12.96 9.76
N PHE A 115 -17.29 -12.22 9.36
CA PHE A 115 -17.44 -11.26 8.27
C PHE A 115 -16.76 -11.66 6.94
N VAL A 116 -16.01 -12.76 6.90
CA VAL A 116 -15.11 -13.06 5.76
C VAL A 116 -15.37 -14.39 5.08
N GLU A 117 -16.31 -15.19 5.59
CA GLU A 117 -16.53 -16.56 5.11
C GLU A 117 -17.10 -16.68 3.68
N GLU A 118 -17.66 -15.60 3.12
CA GLU A 118 -18.37 -15.70 1.82
C GLU A 118 -17.58 -15.28 0.57
N MET A 119 -16.34 -14.77 0.66
CA MET A 119 -15.79 -14.06 -0.50
C MET A 119 -14.47 -14.56 -1.12
N TYR A 120 -13.60 -15.34 -0.48
CA TYR A 120 -12.35 -15.75 -1.14
C TYR A 120 -11.71 -17.00 -0.53
N GLU A 121 -11.41 -18.00 -1.36
CA GLU A 121 -10.41 -19.02 -1.05
C GLU A 121 -9.02 -18.39 -1.02
N PRO A 122 -8.19 -18.64 0.02
CA PRO A 122 -6.86 -18.07 0.11
C PRO A 122 -5.92 -18.75 -0.89
N ASP A 123 -5.45 -18.01 -1.90
CA ASP A 123 -4.32 -18.44 -2.73
C ASP A 123 -3.08 -18.71 -1.85
N GLU A 124 -2.59 -19.92 -1.82
CA GLU A 124 -1.29 -20.24 -1.22
C GLU A 124 -0.18 -19.65 -2.08
N TYR A 125 0.60 -18.71 -1.51
CA TYR A 125 1.80 -18.21 -2.20
C TYR A 125 2.88 -19.28 -2.21
N LYS A 126 3.13 -19.85 -3.37
CA LYS A 126 4.16 -20.87 -3.56
C LYS A 126 5.29 -20.26 -4.38
N VAL A 127 6.52 -20.37 -3.89
CA VAL A 127 7.71 -20.06 -4.70
C VAL A 127 7.91 -21.21 -5.67
N VAL A 128 7.49 -21.02 -6.91
CA VAL A 128 7.55 -22.07 -7.95
C VAL A 128 8.89 -22.10 -8.69
N LYS A 129 9.69 -21.02 -8.59
CA LYS A 129 10.97 -20.90 -9.28
C LYS A 129 11.92 -19.96 -8.56
N THR A 130 13.18 -20.36 -8.42
CA THR A 130 14.28 -19.50 -7.98
C THR A 130 15.22 -19.28 -9.15
N LYS A 131 15.55 -18.01 -9.44
CA LYS A 131 16.57 -17.64 -10.45
C LYS A 131 17.79 -17.08 -9.73
N ARG A 132 18.99 -17.48 -10.18
CA ARG A 132 20.27 -16.89 -9.78
C ARG A 132 20.93 -16.34 -11.03
N PHE A 133 21.36 -15.10 -10.98
CA PHE A 133 22.01 -14.41 -12.10
C PHE A 133 23.11 -13.49 -11.57
N PRO A 134 24.19 -13.29 -12.34
CA PRO A 134 25.19 -12.31 -11.98
C PRO A 134 24.63 -10.90 -12.15
N VAL A 135 24.85 -10.07 -11.14
CA VAL A 135 24.47 -8.66 -11.20
C VAL A 135 25.68 -7.88 -11.72
N LYS A 136 25.52 -7.24 -12.89
CA LYS A 136 26.59 -6.48 -13.53
C LYS A 136 26.45 -4.99 -13.23
N PRO A 137 27.56 -4.24 -13.13
CA PRO A 137 27.52 -2.78 -13.06
C PRO A 137 26.95 -2.22 -14.37
N MET A 138 26.00 -1.28 -14.26
CA MET A 138 25.43 -0.53 -15.39
C MET A 138 24.78 0.76 -14.88
N GLU A 139 24.52 1.69 -15.77
CA GLU A 139 23.79 2.91 -15.48
C GLU A 139 22.28 2.66 -15.37
N VAL A 140 21.56 3.58 -14.71
CA VAL A 140 20.10 3.46 -14.51
C VAL A 140 19.36 3.39 -15.85
N GLU A 141 19.76 4.19 -16.83
CA GLU A 141 19.14 4.19 -18.17
C GLU A 141 19.35 2.86 -18.89
N GLU A 142 20.53 2.27 -18.77
CA GLU A 142 20.82 0.94 -19.33
C GLU A 142 20.00 -0.15 -18.65
N ALA A 143 19.84 -0.06 -17.32
CA ALA A 143 19.00 -1.01 -16.58
C ALA A 143 17.52 -0.91 -17.00
N ILE A 144 17.00 0.28 -17.25
CA ILE A 144 15.64 0.50 -17.79
C ILE A 144 15.53 -0.12 -19.20
N LEU A 145 16.53 0.08 -20.05
CA LEU A 145 16.54 -0.50 -21.40
C LEU A 145 16.55 -2.03 -21.34
N GLN A 146 17.40 -2.62 -20.51
CA GLN A 146 17.46 -4.09 -20.31
C GLN A 146 16.13 -4.63 -19.78
N MET A 147 15.51 -3.95 -18.82
CA MET A 147 14.20 -4.31 -18.30
C MET A 147 13.14 -4.38 -19.41
N ASN A 148 13.08 -3.34 -20.26
CA ASN A 148 12.13 -3.26 -21.36
C ASN A 148 12.39 -4.33 -22.45
N MET A 149 13.65 -4.57 -22.80
CA MET A 149 14.04 -5.62 -23.78
C MET A 149 13.67 -7.02 -23.31
N LEU A 150 13.68 -7.26 -22.01
CA LEU A 150 13.31 -8.56 -21.40
C LEU A 150 11.81 -8.67 -21.10
N ASP A 151 11.03 -7.64 -21.42
CA ASP A 151 9.59 -7.54 -21.06
C ASP A 151 9.34 -7.79 -19.57
N HIS A 152 10.23 -7.24 -18.73
CA HIS A 152 10.10 -7.32 -17.28
C HIS A 152 9.47 -6.05 -16.73
N THR A 153 8.82 -6.16 -15.58
CA THR A 153 8.25 -5.02 -14.84
C THR A 153 9.22 -4.44 -13.81
N PHE A 154 10.31 -5.14 -13.52
CA PHE A 154 11.40 -4.69 -12.66
C PHE A 154 12.73 -5.31 -13.12
N PHE A 155 13.84 -4.69 -12.72
CA PHE A 155 15.19 -5.19 -13.01
C PHE A 155 16.13 -4.84 -11.86
N VAL A 156 16.91 -5.84 -11.43
CA VAL A 156 17.91 -5.71 -10.35
C VAL A 156 19.28 -5.57 -10.99
N PHE A 157 20.04 -4.55 -10.62
CA PHE A 157 21.36 -4.28 -11.19
C PHE A 157 22.30 -3.69 -10.13
N ARG A 158 23.58 -3.65 -10.43
CA ARG A 158 24.54 -2.88 -9.65
C ARG A 158 24.68 -1.52 -10.30
N ASN A 159 24.38 -0.47 -9.56
CA ASN A 159 24.54 0.89 -10.06
C ASN A 159 26.03 1.19 -10.27
N ALA A 160 26.41 1.60 -11.48
CA ALA A 160 27.80 1.89 -11.81
C ALA A 160 28.35 3.11 -11.07
N GLU A 161 27.49 4.04 -10.67
CA GLU A 161 27.84 5.26 -9.95
C GLU A 161 28.08 5.00 -8.46
N SER A 162 27.13 4.34 -7.78
CA SER A 162 27.20 4.07 -6.34
C SER A 162 27.90 2.76 -6.00
N GLY A 163 27.98 1.82 -6.92
CA GLY A 163 28.47 0.46 -6.67
C GLY A 163 27.48 -0.44 -5.93
N GLU A 164 26.31 0.06 -5.55
CA GLU A 164 25.30 -0.62 -4.76
C GLU A 164 24.28 -1.37 -5.63
N ILE A 165 23.57 -2.32 -5.00
CA ILE A 165 22.47 -3.02 -5.67
C ILE A 165 21.25 -2.12 -5.69
N ASN A 166 20.75 -1.81 -6.88
CA ASN A 166 19.56 -1.03 -7.09
C ASN A 166 18.51 -1.82 -7.86
N VAL A 167 17.25 -1.34 -7.83
CA VAL A 167 16.13 -1.93 -8.58
C VAL A 167 15.41 -0.82 -9.35
N VAL A 168 15.33 -0.95 -10.67
CA VAL A 168 14.39 -0.14 -11.47
C VAL A 168 13.09 -0.89 -11.65
N TYR A 169 11.96 -0.19 -11.65
CA TYR A 169 10.66 -0.79 -11.91
C TYR A 169 9.74 0.14 -12.69
N LYS A 170 8.82 -0.45 -13.44
CA LYS A 170 7.81 0.29 -14.21
C LYS A 170 6.62 0.60 -13.31
N ARG A 171 6.26 1.87 -13.23
CA ARG A 171 5.10 2.37 -12.49
C ARG A 171 3.81 2.16 -13.28
N HIS A 172 2.67 2.21 -12.60
CA HIS A 172 1.34 2.14 -13.25
C HIS A 172 1.04 3.33 -14.16
N ASP A 173 1.67 4.48 -13.91
CA ASP A 173 1.55 5.69 -14.75
C ASP A 173 2.42 5.64 -16.02
N GLY A 174 3.12 4.53 -16.25
CA GLY A 174 4.01 4.32 -17.40
C GLY A 174 5.44 4.83 -17.21
N ASN A 175 5.72 5.59 -16.16
CA ASN A 175 7.04 6.06 -15.80
C ASN A 175 7.87 4.96 -15.10
N TYR A 176 9.14 5.25 -14.87
CA TYR A 176 10.06 4.36 -14.14
C TYR A 176 10.43 4.96 -12.79
N ALA A 177 10.76 4.10 -11.85
CA ALA A 177 11.29 4.50 -10.56
C ALA A 177 12.48 3.64 -10.16
N LEU A 178 13.37 4.23 -9.36
CA LEU A 178 14.54 3.59 -8.79
C LEU A 178 14.30 3.31 -7.31
N ILE A 179 14.69 2.12 -6.86
CA ILE A 179 14.79 1.75 -5.45
C ILE A 179 16.27 1.60 -5.15
N GLU A 180 16.75 2.34 -4.17
CA GLU A 180 18.10 2.28 -3.62
C GLU A 180 17.98 1.70 -2.20
N PRO A 181 18.30 0.40 -2.01
CA PRO A 181 18.29 -0.19 -0.68
C PRO A 181 19.41 0.43 0.17
N GLU A 182 19.09 0.80 1.41
CA GLU A 182 20.06 1.25 2.41
C GLU A 182 20.26 0.12 3.43
N GLU A 183 21.50 -0.13 3.85
CA GLU A 183 21.80 -1.01 4.99
C GLU A 183 21.55 -0.23 6.28
N GLU A 184 20.86 -0.83 7.26
CA GLU A 184 20.66 -0.28 8.62
C GLU A 184 21.89 -0.43 9.49
#